data_b26dae2087ae2ed3805dad9859a457e4
#
_entry.id   b26dae2087ae2ed3805dad9859a457e4
#
_cell.length_a   1.000
_cell.length_b   1.000
_cell.length_c   1.000
_cell.angle_alpha   90.00
_cell.angle_beta   90.00
_cell.angle_gamma   90.00
#
_symmetry.space_group_name_H-M   'P 1'
#
loop_
_entity.id
_entity.type
_entity.pdbx_description
1 polymer ?
#
loop_
_entity_poly.entity_id
_entity_poly.type
_entity_poly.pdbx_seq_one_letter_code
_entity_poly.pdbx_strand_id
1 'polypeptide(L)'
;MKKLKINAATCDVRKVTEETLSAYDKVEIHTACIVTSPAAQALMGRYAVRVNAAGNLMLDGDVRITTINGPMSIHPGQAVPEEKVYLQVNGPLDIAYGCEEILRGYAGMSINGPITCPESVTGLLSGFQINGPVSTYPDGSIVLKRNTVLDRTFHLRAKQDALYYAARRVVALAPDIAFEKLAEKNVRFATRQLLVSESLAEAAVPLFDERADIVILPDGCVYVGDGVKVDENLLKRYGGRLYVAGLVHVTPESAPLLDQITYLRAGDLRVCRSLKDQVLAKGWAFDELRVVGGTVICDRAMAELDAAVLENAADGVSVLDCARVVLAEDITPELLREKLVGIADCAAVVCASKEQQRIVDALAEDVAWVGLAGEEPEDVKEDAEETGEDADVTVINAASYTLM
;
A
#
# COMPACT_ATOMS: atom_id res chain seq x y z
N MET A 1 -34.53 26.52 -14.44
CA MET A 1 -33.83 26.68 -13.13
C MET A 1 -32.35 26.53 -13.39
N LYS A 2 -31.58 27.58 -13.23
CA LYS A 2 -30.11 27.48 -13.38
C LYS A 2 -29.50 26.79 -12.17
N LYS A 3 -28.85 25.65 -12.40
CA LYS A 3 -28.17 24.90 -11.34
C LYS A 3 -26.65 24.91 -11.57
N LEU A 4 -25.89 25.06 -10.51
CA LEU A 4 -24.42 24.87 -10.51
C LEU A 4 -24.08 23.62 -9.70
N LYS A 5 -23.41 22.67 -10.33
CA LYS A 5 -22.87 21.47 -9.67
C LYS A 5 -21.35 21.48 -9.76
N ILE A 6 -20.69 21.46 -8.60
CA ILE A 6 -19.24 21.45 -8.49
C ILE A 6 -18.80 20.09 -7.92
N ASN A 7 -17.99 19.38 -8.66
CA ASN A 7 -17.33 18.16 -8.21
C ASN A 7 -15.82 18.43 -8.17
N ALA A 8 -15.24 18.49 -6.98
CA ALA A 8 -13.83 18.78 -6.83
C ALA A 8 -13.23 17.99 -5.65
N ALA A 9 -11.94 17.64 -5.70
CA ALA A 9 -11.29 17.09 -4.51
C ALA A 9 -11.18 18.17 -3.42
N THR A 10 -10.89 19.42 -3.80
CA THR A 10 -10.90 20.58 -2.88
C THR A 10 -11.70 21.71 -3.50
N CYS A 11 -12.64 22.26 -2.72
CA CYS A 11 -13.44 23.43 -3.13
C CYS A 11 -13.22 24.59 -2.14
N ASP A 12 -12.60 25.68 -2.59
CA ASP A 12 -12.38 26.89 -1.79
C ASP A 12 -13.51 27.90 -2.06
N VAL A 13 -14.33 28.15 -1.05
CA VAL A 13 -15.47 29.06 -1.11
C VAL A 13 -15.25 30.35 -0.33
N ARG A 14 -14.04 30.62 0.19
CA ARG A 14 -13.77 31.79 1.03
C ARG A 14 -14.00 33.13 0.33
N LYS A 15 -13.88 33.14 -1.02
CA LYS A 15 -14.06 34.31 -1.86
C LYS A 15 -15.42 34.37 -2.54
N VAL A 16 -16.34 33.49 -2.17
CA VAL A 16 -17.68 33.46 -2.75
C VAL A 16 -18.38 34.79 -2.53
N THR A 17 -19.05 35.30 -3.58
CA THR A 17 -19.77 36.56 -3.54
C THR A 17 -21.28 36.35 -3.62
N GLU A 18 -22.03 37.34 -3.21
CA GLU A 18 -23.49 37.37 -3.33
C GLU A 18 -23.92 37.31 -4.81
N GLU A 19 -23.16 37.98 -5.69
CA GLU A 19 -23.41 37.99 -7.13
C GLU A 19 -23.31 36.59 -7.72
N THR A 20 -22.27 35.82 -7.33
CA THR A 20 -22.07 34.44 -7.78
C THR A 20 -23.20 33.52 -7.33
N LEU A 21 -23.63 33.62 -6.06
CA LEU A 21 -24.68 32.75 -5.53
C LEU A 21 -26.07 33.11 -6.11
N SER A 22 -26.33 34.37 -6.31
CA SER A 22 -27.61 34.85 -6.86
C SER A 22 -27.80 34.53 -8.36
N ALA A 23 -26.71 34.22 -9.09
CA ALA A 23 -26.74 33.82 -10.47
C ALA A 23 -27.39 32.44 -10.70
N TYR A 24 -27.51 31.63 -9.64
CA TYR A 24 -28.03 30.26 -9.67
C TYR A 24 -29.19 30.08 -8.70
N ASP A 25 -30.22 29.35 -9.16
CA ASP A 25 -31.36 28.97 -8.30
C ASP A 25 -30.96 27.91 -7.26
N LYS A 26 -29.94 27.11 -7.57
CA LYS A 26 -29.38 26.06 -6.68
C LYS A 26 -27.90 25.83 -6.97
N VAL A 27 -27.12 25.72 -5.91
CA VAL A 27 -25.68 25.35 -5.95
C VAL A 27 -25.48 24.06 -5.20
N GLU A 28 -24.89 23.06 -5.84
CA GLU A 28 -24.52 21.78 -5.24
C GLU A 28 -23.00 21.62 -5.30
N ILE A 29 -22.37 21.39 -4.14
CA ILE A 29 -20.92 21.21 -4.03
C ILE A 29 -20.66 19.80 -3.47
N HIS A 30 -20.02 18.96 -4.28
CA HIS A 30 -19.54 17.65 -3.92
C HIS A 30 -18.01 17.70 -3.87
N THR A 31 -17.43 17.53 -2.70
CA THR A 31 -15.98 17.69 -2.52
C THR A 31 -15.45 16.78 -1.40
N ALA A 32 -14.19 16.34 -1.50
CA ALA A 32 -13.56 15.68 -0.36
C ALA A 32 -13.25 16.70 0.75
N CYS A 33 -12.87 17.95 0.40
CA CYS A 33 -12.61 19.00 1.38
C CYS A 33 -13.17 20.33 0.90
N ILE A 34 -14.03 20.96 1.72
CA ILE A 34 -14.44 22.36 1.50
C ILE A 34 -13.58 23.29 2.35
N VAL A 35 -13.05 24.35 1.72
CA VAL A 35 -12.34 25.43 2.41
C VAL A 35 -13.25 26.64 2.56
N THR A 36 -13.50 27.06 3.76
CA THR A 36 -14.47 28.12 4.06
C THR A 36 -13.94 29.14 5.06
N SER A 37 -14.67 30.22 5.22
CA SER A 37 -14.48 31.22 6.29
C SER A 37 -15.81 31.50 6.99
N PRO A 38 -15.83 32.07 8.19
CA PRO A 38 -17.08 32.43 8.86
C PRO A 38 -17.98 33.32 8.01
N ALA A 39 -17.40 34.25 7.23
CA ALA A 39 -18.14 35.12 6.34
C ALA A 39 -18.77 34.36 5.17
N ALA A 40 -18.01 33.44 4.53
CA ALA A 40 -18.50 32.61 3.43
C ALA A 40 -19.61 31.65 3.89
N GLN A 41 -19.49 31.06 5.08
CA GLN A 41 -20.54 30.22 5.65
C GLN A 41 -21.84 31.01 5.90
N ALA A 42 -21.72 32.20 6.49
CA ALA A 42 -22.88 33.06 6.73
C ALA A 42 -23.55 33.48 5.42
N LEU A 43 -22.77 33.72 4.36
CA LEU A 43 -23.28 34.07 3.04
C LEU A 43 -23.98 32.87 2.39
N MET A 44 -23.33 31.71 2.32
CA MET A 44 -23.93 30.49 1.73
C MET A 44 -25.21 30.06 2.43
N GLY A 45 -25.34 30.30 3.75
CA GLY A 45 -26.54 30.01 4.51
C GLY A 45 -27.79 30.82 4.12
N ARG A 46 -27.63 31.90 3.34
CA ARG A 46 -28.74 32.71 2.83
C ARG A 46 -29.26 32.24 1.45
N TYR A 47 -28.54 31.37 0.80
CA TYR A 47 -28.82 30.87 -0.55
C TYR A 47 -29.06 29.35 -0.54
N ALA A 48 -29.65 28.83 -1.61
CA ALA A 48 -29.92 27.40 -1.80
C ALA A 48 -28.63 26.64 -2.16
N VAL A 49 -27.62 26.68 -1.22
CA VAL A 49 -26.35 25.97 -1.38
C VAL A 49 -26.40 24.66 -0.60
N ARG A 50 -26.18 23.54 -1.29
CA ARG A 50 -26.07 22.23 -0.69
C ARG A 50 -24.60 21.77 -0.77
N VAL A 51 -24.00 21.52 0.38
CA VAL A 51 -22.63 21.03 0.47
C VAL A 51 -22.63 19.58 0.93
N ASN A 52 -21.99 18.72 0.14
CA ASN A 52 -21.66 17.34 0.49
C ASN A 52 -20.13 17.25 0.48
N ALA A 53 -19.53 17.32 1.66
CA ALA A 53 -18.08 17.32 1.85
C ALA A 53 -17.70 16.32 2.95
N ALA A 54 -16.63 15.55 2.71
CA ALA A 54 -16.08 14.63 3.72
C ALA A 54 -15.31 15.40 4.81
N GLY A 55 -14.72 16.56 4.48
CA GLY A 55 -13.97 17.42 5.38
C GLY A 55 -14.33 18.90 5.22
N ASN A 56 -14.22 19.66 6.32
CA ASN A 56 -14.40 21.11 6.32
C ASN A 56 -13.15 21.75 6.94
N LEU A 57 -12.52 22.65 6.18
CA LEU A 57 -11.35 23.41 6.60
C LEU A 57 -11.73 24.89 6.72
N MET A 58 -11.64 25.44 7.92
CA MET A 58 -11.90 26.85 8.16
C MET A 58 -10.57 27.62 8.19
N LEU A 59 -10.40 28.53 7.23
CA LEU A 59 -9.19 29.36 7.10
C LEU A 59 -9.54 30.83 6.95
N ASP A 60 -8.64 31.70 7.41
CA ASP A 60 -8.73 33.13 7.14
C ASP A 60 -8.51 33.43 5.66
N GLY A 61 -9.04 34.56 5.19
CA GLY A 61 -9.02 34.91 3.76
C GLY A 61 -7.63 35.17 3.18
N ASP A 62 -6.66 35.54 4.03
CA ASP A 62 -5.26 35.83 3.66
C ASP A 62 -4.35 34.59 3.60
N VAL A 63 -4.82 33.42 4.08
CA VAL A 63 -4.05 32.18 4.02
C VAL A 63 -4.05 31.60 2.61
N ARG A 64 -2.87 31.47 2.02
CA ARG A 64 -2.70 30.83 0.71
C ARG A 64 -2.73 29.31 0.85
N ILE A 65 -3.50 28.64 0.01
CA ILE A 65 -3.50 27.17 -0.09
C ILE A 65 -2.51 26.75 -1.15
N THR A 66 -1.63 25.82 -0.81
CA THR A 66 -0.71 25.18 -1.74
C THR A 66 -0.96 23.68 -1.71
N THR A 67 -1.31 23.09 -2.87
CA THR A 67 -1.56 21.65 -3.01
C THR A 67 -0.42 20.99 -3.77
N ILE A 68 0.10 19.89 -3.20
CA ILE A 68 1.11 19.03 -3.82
C ILE A 68 0.49 17.66 -4.03
N ASN A 69 0.38 17.24 -5.29
CA ASN A 69 -0.09 15.91 -5.67
C ASN A 69 1.14 15.04 -5.96
N GLY A 70 1.54 14.23 -4.99
CA GLY A 70 2.69 13.35 -5.06
C GLY A 70 3.59 13.42 -3.81
N PRO A 71 4.74 12.74 -3.84
CA PRO A 71 5.66 12.73 -2.72
C PRO A 71 6.27 14.12 -2.48
N MET A 72 6.40 14.47 -1.19
CA MET A 72 7.04 15.70 -0.75
C MET A 72 8.09 15.40 0.30
N SER A 73 9.16 16.19 0.32
CA SER A 73 10.19 16.11 1.36
C SER A 73 10.50 17.51 1.91
N ILE A 74 10.60 17.63 3.24
CA ILE A 74 11.03 18.85 3.93
C ILE A 74 12.43 18.61 4.49
N HIS A 75 13.39 19.46 4.10
CA HIS A 75 14.79 19.36 4.48
C HIS A 75 15.29 20.61 5.20
N PRO A 76 16.26 20.49 6.10
CA PRO A 76 16.95 21.64 6.69
C PRO A 76 17.52 22.57 5.63
N GLY A 77 17.36 23.87 5.78
CA GLY A 77 17.82 24.88 4.82
C GLY A 77 16.80 25.24 3.73
N GLN A 78 15.64 24.62 3.70
CA GLN A 78 14.50 25.17 2.94
C GLN A 78 14.03 26.48 3.58
N ALA A 79 13.58 27.43 2.76
CA ALA A 79 13.04 28.69 3.27
C ALA A 79 11.76 28.44 4.05
N VAL A 80 11.65 29.08 5.22
CA VAL A 80 10.39 29.18 5.94
C VAL A 80 9.43 30.00 5.09
N PRO A 81 8.14 29.59 4.94
CA PRO A 81 7.17 30.39 4.19
C PRO A 81 7.07 31.82 4.75
N GLU A 82 7.25 32.82 3.89
CA GLU A 82 7.11 34.23 4.27
C GLU A 82 5.64 34.64 4.41
N GLU A 83 4.77 33.99 3.64
CA GLU A 83 3.31 34.18 3.69
C GLU A 83 2.67 33.09 4.54
N LYS A 84 1.46 33.35 5.05
CA LYS A 84 0.65 32.30 5.70
C LYS A 84 0.21 31.26 4.68
N VAL A 85 0.85 30.11 4.66
CA VAL A 85 0.53 29.01 3.76
C VAL A 85 -0.13 27.86 4.51
N TYR A 86 -1.27 27.40 4.00
CA TYR A 86 -1.83 26.10 4.34
C TYR A 86 -1.40 25.08 3.29
N LEU A 87 -0.73 24.03 3.70
CA LEU A 87 -0.15 23.04 2.81
C LEU A 87 -1.03 21.78 2.75
N GLN A 88 -1.47 21.41 1.56
CA GLN A 88 -2.12 20.12 1.28
C GLN A 88 -1.15 19.20 0.55
N VAL A 89 -0.90 18.01 1.10
CA VAL A 89 -0.05 16.99 0.47
C VAL A 89 -0.90 15.74 0.21
N ASN A 90 -1.11 15.43 -1.07
CA ASN A 90 -1.77 14.20 -1.52
C ASN A 90 -0.68 13.20 -1.95
N GLY A 91 -0.04 12.59 -0.96
CA GLY A 91 1.07 11.67 -1.16
C GLY A 91 1.93 11.53 0.09
N PRO A 92 3.00 10.74 0.03
CA PRO A 92 3.92 10.57 1.14
C PRO A 92 4.67 11.88 1.47
N LEU A 93 4.84 12.14 2.78
CA LEU A 93 5.61 13.27 3.29
C LEU A 93 6.79 12.76 4.12
N ASP A 94 8.00 13.10 3.67
CA ASP A 94 9.24 12.83 4.40
C ASP A 94 9.77 14.12 5.04
N ILE A 95 9.93 14.14 6.36
CA ILE A 95 10.44 15.28 7.12
C ILE A 95 11.80 14.92 7.67
N ALA A 96 12.83 15.66 7.28
CA ALA A 96 14.18 15.47 7.81
C ALA A 96 14.34 16.09 9.21
N TYR A 97 15.32 15.59 9.96
CA TYR A 97 15.69 16.15 11.26
C TYR A 97 16.13 17.62 11.15
N GLY A 98 15.69 18.47 12.10
CA GLY A 98 16.01 19.90 12.13
C GLY A 98 15.09 20.78 11.27
N CYS A 99 13.86 20.31 10.97
CA CYS A 99 12.87 21.05 10.17
C CYS A 99 11.76 21.72 11.02
N GLU A 100 11.91 21.79 12.33
CA GLU A 100 10.85 22.27 13.26
C GLU A 100 10.42 23.71 12.96
N GLU A 101 11.36 24.59 12.62
CA GLU A 101 11.07 26.00 12.30
C GLU A 101 10.32 26.10 10.96
N ILE A 102 10.69 25.30 9.97
CA ILE A 102 10.01 25.27 8.68
C ILE A 102 8.55 24.84 8.88
N LEU A 103 8.33 23.80 9.70
CA LEU A 103 6.98 23.31 9.98
C LEU A 103 6.10 24.35 10.70
N ARG A 104 6.69 25.09 11.65
CA ARG A 104 5.98 26.19 12.35
C ARG A 104 5.65 27.36 11.44
N GLY A 105 6.35 27.52 10.32
CA GLY A 105 6.08 28.55 9.32
C GLY A 105 4.79 28.34 8.53
N TYR A 106 4.25 27.11 8.50
CA TYR A 106 2.97 26.86 7.86
C TYR A 106 1.80 27.22 8.77
N ALA A 107 0.77 27.82 8.21
CA ALA A 107 -0.48 28.12 8.94
C ALA A 107 -1.26 26.85 9.32
N GLY A 108 -0.96 25.74 8.66
CA GLY A 108 -1.51 24.41 8.90
C GLY A 108 -1.17 23.46 7.76
N MET A 109 -1.42 22.18 7.97
CA MET A 109 -1.21 21.14 6.93
C MET A 109 -2.34 20.13 6.93
N SER A 110 -2.65 19.61 5.73
CA SER A 110 -3.47 18.41 5.53
C SER A 110 -2.67 17.42 4.71
N ILE A 111 -2.44 16.23 5.26
CA ILE A 111 -1.60 15.21 4.63
C ILE A 111 -2.45 13.96 4.38
N ASN A 112 -2.65 13.63 3.10
CA ASN A 112 -3.35 12.43 2.63
C ASN A 112 -2.30 11.42 2.13
N GLY A 113 -1.61 10.79 3.08
CA GLY A 113 -0.56 9.82 2.78
C GLY A 113 0.30 9.50 4.00
N PRO A 114 1.23 8.56 3.88
CA PRO A 114 2.14 8.21 4.96
C PRO A 114 3.13 9.34 5.25
N ILE A 115 3.44 9.52 6.54
CA ILE A 115 4.44 10.49 7.01
C ILE A 115 5.62 9.71 7.59
N THR A 116 6.84 10.15 7.22
CA THR A 116 8.07 9.72 7.90
C THR A 116 8.74 10.96 8.52
N CYS A 117 8.99 10.97 9.83
CA CYS A 117 9.54 12.13 10.51
C CYS A 117 10.42 11.74 11.70
N PRO A 118 11.32 12.64 12.18
CA PRO A 118 12.05 12.42 13.42
C PRO A 118 11.12 12.47 14.64
N GLU A 119 11.52 11.81 15.73
CA GLU A 119 10.73 11.73 16.95
C GLU A 119 10.40 13.12 17.53
N SER A 120 11.34 14.07 17.47
CA SER A 120 11.17 15.45 17.95
C SER A 120 10.03 16.21 17.25
N VAL A 121 9.70 15.84 16.02
CA VAL A 121 8.67 16.53 15.22
C VAL A 121 7.25 16.06 15.55
N THR A 122 7.10 14.89 16.16
CA THR A 122 5.78 14.27 16.40
C THR A 122 4.81 15.19 17.13
N GLY A 123 5.32 15.97 18.12
CA GLY A 123 4.49 16.92 18.86
C GLY A 123 3.92 18.06 18.01
N LEU A 124 4.61 18.47 16.95
CA LEU A 124 4.14 19.50 16.02
C LEU A 124 3.05 18.98 15.08
N LEU A 125 3.09 17.69 14.77
CA LEU A 125 2.11 17.06 13.88
C LEU A 125 0.71 17.00 14.47
N SER A 126 0.55 17.09 15.79
CA SER A 126 -0.75 17.08 16.47
C SER A 126 -1.67 18.25 16.07
N GLY A 127 -1.12 19.33 15.53
CA GLY A 127 -1.86 20.48 15.00
C GLY A 127 -2.28 20.35 13.54
N PHE A 128 -1.92 19.23 12.85
CA PHE A 128 -2.18 19.02 11.43
C PHE A 128 -3.27 17.96 11.21
N GLN A 129 -3.93 18.02 10.06
CA GLN A 129 -4.87 16.98 9.63
C GLN A 129 -4.09 15.88 8.93
N ILE A 130 -4.06 14.68 9.50
CA ILE A 130 -3.30 13.56 8.95
C ILE A 130 -4.22 12.39 8.66
N ASN A 131 -4.31 12.02 7.39
CA ASN A 131 -5.02 10.86 6.88
C ASN A 131 -3.99 9.85 6.34
N GLY A 132 -3.28 9.19 7.24
CA GLY A 132 -2.29 8.19 6.90
C GLY A 132 -1.45 7.77 8.09
N PRO A 133 -0.67 6.69 7.95
CA PRO A 133 0.21 6.24 9.03
C PRO A 133 1.38 7.20 9.24
N VAL A 134 1.73 7.45 10.50
CA VAL A 134 2.92 8.21 10.88
C VAL A 134 4.00 7.22 11.35
N SER A 135 5.15 7.26 10.70
CA SER A 135 6.34 6.49 11.06
C SER A 135 7.43 7.42 11.57
N THR A 136 7.91 7.18 12.78
CA THR A 136 8.97 7.99 13.37
C THR A 136 10.32 7.31 13.29
N TYR A 137 11.38 8.10 13.33
CA TYR A 137 12.75 7.63 13.43
C TYR A 137 13.54 8.44 14.46
N PRO A 138 14.60 7.87 15.09
CA PRO A 138 15.38 8.53 16.11
C PRO A 138 16.05 9.82 15.59
N ASP A 139 16.02 10.87 16.40
CA ASP A 139 16.60 12.17 16.10
C ASP A 139 18.08 12.08 15.74
N GLY A 140 18.51 12.84 14.74
CA GLY A 140 19.89 12.87 14.27
C GLY A 140 20.34 11.63 13.50
N SER A 141 19.47 10.64 13.30
CA SER A 141 19.83 9.45 12.51
C SER A 141 19.94 9.74 11.01
N ILE A 142 20.80 8.98 10.36
CA ILE A 142 20.91 8.94 8.90
C ILE A 142 19.91 7.91 8.39
N VAL A 143 18.86 8.38 7.71
CA VAL A 143 17.81 7.52 7.19
C VAL A 143 18.31 6.76 5.97
N LEU A 144 18.22 5.44 6.04
CA LEU A 144 18.54 4.49 4.96
C LEU A 144 17.25 4.07 4.23
N LYS A 145 17.40 3.27 3.19
CA LYS A 145 16.25 2.60 2.55
C LYS A 145 15.51 1.72 3.57
N ARG A 146 14.20 1.61 3.43
CA ARG A 146 13.34 0.80 4.30
C ARG A 146 13.84 -0.64 4.51
N ASN A 147 14.34 -1.27 3.44
CA ASN A 147 15.10 -2.51 3.47
C ASN A 147 16.52 -2.19 2.98
N THR A 148 17.50 -2.24 3.85
CA THR A 148 18.89 -1.92 3.53
C THR A 148 19.73 -3.18 3.56
N VAL A 149 20.37 -3.50 2.44
CA VAL A 149 21.37 -4.57 2.37
C VAL A 149 22.75 -3.95 2.56
N LEU A 150 23.44 -4.37 3.59
CA LEU A 150 24.82 -3.96 3.84
C LEU A 150 25.76 -4.70 2.89
N ASP A 151 26.70 -3.97 2.33
CA ASP A 151 27.76 -4.50 1.49
C ASP A 151 29.13 -4.34 2.17
N ARG A 152 30.15 -5.00 1.62
CA ARG A 152 31.54 -4.94 2.10
C ARG A 152 32.11 -3.53 2.16
N THR A 153 31.53 -2.57 1.44
CA THR A 153 32.02 -1.17 1.34
C THR A 153 31.32 -0.24 2.31
N PHE A 154 30.27 -0.67 3.01
CA PHE A 154 29.50 0.20 3.87
C PHE A 154 30.36 0.90 4.92
N HIS A 155 31.32 0.18 5.54
CA HIS A 155 32.23 0.74 6.54
C HIS A 155 33.11 1.89 6.01
N LEU A 156 33.39 1.95 4.71
CA LEU A 156 34.21 3.03 4.10
C LEU A 156 33.46 4.36 4.09
N ARG A 157 32.16 4.33 3.85
CA ARG A 157 31.30 5.51 3.78
C ARG A 157 30.58 5.85 5.08
N ALA A 158 30.62 4.93 6.04
CA ALA A 158 30.02 5.16 7.35
C ALA A 158 30.75 6.29 8.08
N LYS A 159 29.94 7.22 8.65
CA LYS A 159 30.46 8.35 9.44
C LYS A 159 30.78 7.91 10.86
N GLN A 160 31.70 8.63 11.49
CA GLN A 160 32.01 8.49 12.90
C GLN A 160 30.79 8.84 13.75
N ASP A 161 30.53 8.08 14.83
CA ASP A 161 29.45 8.27 15.81
C ASP A 161 28.06 8.35 15.17
N ALA A 162 27.85 7.72 14.00
CA ALA A 162 26.60 7.79 13.28
C ALA A 162 25.58 6.76 13.76
N LEU A 163 24.33 7.20 13.93
CA LEU A 163 23.17 6.35 14.04
C LEU A 163 22.52 6.22 12.65
N TYR A 164 22.41 5.01 12.14
CA TYR A 164 21.71 4.70 10.90
C TYR A 164 20.33 4.11 11.20
N TYR A 165 19.31 4.59 10.50
CA TYR A 165 17.95 4.09 10.65
C TYR A 165 17.44 3.45 9.38
N ALA A 166 16.92 2.23 9.49
CA ALA A 166 16.20 1.54 8.41
C ALA A 166 14.81 1.10 8.93
N ALA A 167 13.75 1.64 8.33
CA ALA A 167 12.39 1.53 8.87
C ALA A 167 11.88 0.07 9.00
N ARG A 168 12.37 -0.87 8.20
CA ARG A 168 11.91 -2.26 8.24
C ARG A 168 13.03 -3.22 8.62
N ARG A 169 14.09 -3.28 7.84
CA ARG A 169 15.18 -4.24 8.09
C ARG A 169 16.53 -3.82 7.57
N VAL A 170 17.56 -4.32 8.25
CA VAL A 170 18.93 -4.34 7.78
C VAL A 170 19.32 -5.79 7.47
N VAL A 171 19.92 -6.01 6.31
CA VAL A 171 20.35 -7.33 5.83
C VAL A 171 21.86 -7.37 5.75
N ALA A 172 22.48 -8.28 6.48
CA ALA A 172 23.91 -8.46 6.63
C ALA A 172 24.31 -9.92 6.40
N LEU A 173 24.21 -10.39 5.15
CA LEU A 173 24.46 -11.78 4.78
C LEU A 173 25.75 -11.98 3.98
N ALA A 174 26.36 -10.90 3.46
CA ALA A 174 27.63 -10.99 2.76
C ALA A 174 28.77 -11.26 3.77
N PRO A 175 29.61 -12.26 3.55
CA PRO A 175 30.61 -12.71 4.55
C PRO A 175 31.74 -11.71 4.81
N ASP A 176 31.90 -10.71 3.94
CA ASP A 176 32.98 -9.73 3.96
C ASP A 176 32.56 -8.33 4.51
N ILE A 177 31.44 -8.27 5.25
CA ILE A 177 31.02 -7.06 5.96
C ILE A 177 31.92 -6.88 7.19
N ALA A 178 32.62 -5.75 7.25
CA ALA A 178 33.57 -5.45 8.34
C ALA A 178 32.87 -4.74 9.51
N PHE A 179 32.16 -5.50 10.36
CA PHE A 179 31.46 -4.95 11.53
C PHE A 179 32.42 -4.39 12.59
N GLU A 180 33.61 -4.97 12.75
CA GLU A 180 34.65 -4.47 13.65
C GLU A 180 35.02 -3.02 13.30
N LYS A 181 35.16 -2.72 12.01
CA LYS A 181 35.45 -1.35 11.55
C LYS A 181 34.28 -0.39 11.76
N LEU A 182 33.04 -0.90 11.76
CA LEU A 182 31.87 -0.08 12.12
C LEU A 182 31.82 0.16 13.62
N ALA A 183 32.20 -0.83 14.42
CA ALA A 183 32.35 -0.69 15.88
C ALA A 183 33.44 0.32 16.26
N GLU A 184 34.62 0.27 15.62
CA GLU A 184 35.70 1.25 15.79
C GLU A 184 35.23 2.70 15.50
N LYS A 185 34.30 2.88 14.57
CA LYS A 185 33.66 4.16 14.25
C LYS A 185 32.47 4.49 15.15
N ASN A 186 32.20 3.70 16.18
CA ASN A 186 31.03 3.84 17.06
C ASN A 186 29.71 3.96 16.30
N VAL A 187 29.57 3.21 15.19
CA VAL A 187 28.32 3.18 14.39
C VAL A 187 27.25 2.40 15.14
N ARG A 188 26.01 2.88 15.05
CA ARG A 188 24.83 2.19 15.58
C ARG A 188 23.74 2.11 14.51
N PHE A 189 22.89 1.10 14.62
CA PHE A 189 21.76 0.89 13.75
C PHE A 189 20.45 0.81 14.55
N ALA A 190 19.44 1.54 14.12
CA ALA A 190 18.07 1.41 14.58
C ALA A 190 17.23 0.82 13.44
N THR A 191 16.60 -0.33 13.71
CA THR A 191 15.74 -1.02 12.73
C THR A 191 14.77 -1.94 13.45
N ARG A 192 13.68 -2.34 12.79
CA ARG A 192 12.79 -3.37 13.37
C ARG A 192 13.38 -4.76 13.31
N GLN A 193 14.17 -5.08 12.28
CA GLN A 193 14.69 -6.43 12.08
C GLN A 193 16.11 -6.40 11.50
N LEU A 194 16.98 -7.23 12.06
CA LEU A 194 18.28 -7.57 11.50
C LEU A 194 18.26 -8.99 10.95
N LEU A 195 18.57 -9.16 9.67
CA LEU A 195 18.91 -10.46 9.08
C LEU A 195 20.43 -10.56 9.02
N VAL A 196 21.01 -11.53 9.69
CA VAL A 196 22.47 -11.67 9.79
C VAL A 196 22.88 -13.13 9.59
N SER A 197 24.01 -13.36 8.92
CA SER A 197 24.59 -14.71 8.83
C SER A 197 25.20 -15.17 10.16
N GLU A 198 25.22 -16.48 10.40
CA GLU A 198 25.75 -17.07 11.63
C GLU A 198 27.17 -16.57 11.94
N SER A 199 28.05 -16.55 10.95
CA SER A 199 29.44 -16.12 11.11
C SER A 199 29.61 -14.64 11.48
N LEU A 200 28.63 -13.76 11.19
CA LEU A 200 28.70 -12.33 11.48
C LEU A 200 27.92 -11.91 12.73
N ALA A 201 27.13 -12.79 13.29
CA ALA A 201 26.17 -12.44 14.35
C ALA A 201 26.83 -11.82 15.59
N GLU A 202 27.93 -12.39 16.08
CA GLU A 202 28.65 -11.89 17.28
C GLU A 202 29.18 -10.45 17.08
N ALA A 203 29.69 -10.14 15.88
CA ALA A 203 30.25 -8.83 15.60
C ALA A 203 29.15 -7.81 15.26
N ALA A 204 28.04 -8.24 14.67
CA ALA A 204 26.96 -7.38 14.18
C ALA A 204 26.00 -6.96 15.31
N VAL A 205 25.48 -7.93 16.07
CA VAL A 205 24.37 -7.71 17.04
C VAL A 205 24.64 -6.54 18.01
N PRO A 206 25.85 -6.36 18.59
CA PRO A 206 26.11 -5.26 19.50
C PRO A 206 25.95 -3.85 18.91
N LEU A 207 25.91 -3.71 17.58
CA LEU A 207 25.74 -2.42 16.89
C LEU A 207 24.28 -2.06 16.66
N PHE A 208 23.36 -2.96 16.94
CA PHE A 208 21.93 -2.77 16.71
C PHE A 208 21.18 -2.46 18.00
N ASP A 209 20.05 -1.74 17.85
CA ASP A 209 19.13 -1.46 18.96
C ASP A 209 18.59 -2.76 19.56
N GLU A 210 18.49 -2.83 20.91
CA GLU A 210 17.97 -3.98 21.64
C GLU A 210 16.55 -4.39 21.25
N ARG A 211 15.78 -3.47 20.66
CA ARG A 211 14.42 -3.73 20.18
C ARG A 211 14.37 -4.40 18.80
N ALA A 212 15.51 -4.50 18.12
CA ALA A 212 15.55 -5.14 16.82
C ALA A 212 15.31 -6.67 16.96
N ASP A 213 14.39 -7.18 16.13
CA ASP A 213 14.23 -8.63 15.97
C ASP A 213 15.44 -9.19 15.21
N ILE A 214 16.21 -10.08 15.85
CA ILE A 214 17.43 -10.64 15.29
C ILE A 214 17.11 -12.01 14.67
N VAL A 215 17.27 -12.11 13.36
CA VAL A 215 17.11 -13.35 12.61
C VAL A 215 18.48 -13.82 12.12
N ILE A 216 18.99 -14.87 12.73
CA ILE A 216 20.27 -15.49 12.34
C ILE A 216 19.96 -16.52 11.24
N LEU A 217 20.69 -16.43 10.13
CA LEU A 217 20.52 -17.26 8.96
C LEU A 217 21.81 -18.05 8.69
N PRO A 218 21.72 -19.27 8.14
CA PRO A 218 22.90 -20.05 7.77
C PRO A 218 23.81 -19.28 6.79
N ASP A 219 25.10 -19.47 6.93
CA ASP A 219 26.06 -18.87 6.01
C ASP A 219 25.78 -19.26 4.56
N GLY A 220 25.97 -18.30 3.66
CA GLY A 220 25.65 -18.47 2.24
C GLY A 220 24.16 -18.34 1.90
N CYS A 221 23.31 -17.95 2.86
CA CYS A 221 21.93 -17.57 2.59
C CYS A 221 21.87 -16.25 1.81
N VAL A 222 21.00 -16.18 0.81
CA VAL A 222 20.81 -15.00 -0.04
C VAL A 222 19.46 -14.37 0.24
N TYR A 223 19.45 -13.06 0.43
CA TYR A 223 18.22 -12.26 0.57
C TYR A 223 17.61 -11.94 -0.79
N VAL A 224 16.32 -12.25 -0.93
CA VAL A 224 15.50 -11.89 -2.08
C VAL A 224 14.37 -10.98 -1.61
N GLY A 225 14.36 -9.73 -2.09
CA GLY A 225 13.47 -8.67 -1.59
C GLY A 225 12.03 -8.79 -2.08
N ASP A 226 11.84 -9.40 -3.24
CA ASP A 226 10.55 -9.51 -3.94
C ASP A 226 10.02 -10.94 -3.93
N GLY A 227 8.75 -11.09 -4.36
CA GLY A 227 8.17 -12.40 -4.59
C GLY A 227 8.85 -13.15 -5.73
N VAL A 228 8.92 -14.48 -5.62
CA VAL A 228 9.58 -15.34 -6.60
C VAL A 228 8.78 -16.60 -6.90
N LYS A 229 8.91 -17.08 -8.15
CA LYS A 229 8.53 -18.44 -8.53
C LYS A 229 9.75 -19.35 -8.39
N VAL A 230 9.54 -20.56 -7.89
CA VAL A 230 10.60 -21.60 -7.83
C VAL A 230 10.81 -22.17 -9.23
N ASP A 231 11.80 -21.64 -9.91
CA ASP A 231 12.22 -22.06 -11.25
C ASP A 231 13.75 -22.16 -11.35
N GLU A 232 14.24 -22.59 -12.51
CA GLU A 232 15.69 -22.69 -12.75
C GLU A 232 16.41 -21.34 -12.67
N ASN A 233 15.75 -20.24 -13.04
CA ASN A 233 16.35 -18.91 -13.02
C ASN A 233 16.61 -18.44 -11.59
N LEU A 234 15.67 -18.73 -10.66
CA LEU A 234 15.84 -18.47 -9.25
C LEU A 234 17.10 -19.16 -8.72
N LEU A 235 17.24 -20.47 -8.98
CA LEU A 235 18.37 -21.25 -8.48
C LEU A 235 19.70 -20.87 -9.14
N LYS A 236 19.72 -20.58 -10.44
CA LYS A 236 20.92 -20.09 -11.13
C LYS A 236 21.38 -18.73 -10.60
N ARG A 237 20.45 -17.86 -10.20
CA ARG A 237 20.74 -16.51 -9.74
C ARG A 237 21.11 -16.44 -8.26
N TYR A 238 20.43 -17.19 -7.42
CA TYR A 238 20.51 -17.02 -5.96
C TYR A 238 20.98 -18.29 -5.21
N GLY A 239 21.06 -19.43 -5.90
CA GLY A 239 21.40 -20.70 -5.25
C GLY A 239 20.21 -21.30 -4.48
N GLY A 240 20.52 -22.29 -3.63
CA GLY A 240 19.51 -23.07 -2.89
C GLY A 240 19.37 -22.70 -1.41
N ARG A 241 19.95 -21.61 -0.94
CA ARG A 241 19.78 -21.10 0.44
C ARG A 241 19.19 -19.70 0.39
N LEU A 242 17.91 -19.57 0.71
CA LEU A 242 17.15 -18.37 0.42
C LEU A 242 16.42 -17.84 1.66
N TYR A 243 16.46 -16.52 1.82
CA TYR A 243 15.48 -15.76 2.59
C TYR A 243 14.69 -14.88 1.62
N VAL A 244 13.41 -15.17 1.46
CA VAL A 244 12.52 -14.43 0.54
C VAL A 244 11.60 -13.55 1.36
N ALA A 245 11.69 -12.23 1.16
CA ALA A 245 10.87 -11.27 1.90
C ALA A 245 9.44 -11.12 1.34
N GLY A 246 9.22 -11.60 0.13
CA GLY A 246 7.93 -11.65 -0.55
C GLY A 246 7.37 -13.08 -0.63
N LEU A 247 6.39 -13.24 -1.50
CA LEU A 247 5.72 -14.50 -1.78
C LEU A 247 6.64 -15.48 -2.51
N VAL A 248 6.71 -16.74 -2.06
CA VAL A 248 7.30 -17.84 -2.81
C VAL A 248 6.20 -18.66 -3.46
N HIS A 249 6.25 -18.80 -4.78
CA HIS A 249 5.28 -19.59 -5.52
C HIS A 249 5.91 -20.89 -6.04
N VAL A 250 5.39 -22.02 -5.57
CA VAL A 250 5.78 -23.39 -5.98
C VAL A 250 4.70 -23.94 -6.87
N THR A 251 5.02 -24.11 -8.16
CA THR A 251 4.12 -24.63 -9.19
C THR A 251 4.47 -26.09 -9.52
N PRO A 252 3.65 -26.82 -10.28
CA PRO A 252 3.95 -28.21 -10.67
C PRO A 252 5.33 -28.37 -11.33
N GLU A 253 5.77 -27.38 -12.12
CA GLU A 253 7.08 -27.38 -12.79
C GLU A 253 8.24 -27.24 -11.80
N SER A 254 7.98 -26.79 -10.58
CA SER A 254 9.00 -26.66 -9.53
C SER A 254 9.46 -28.01 -8.96
N ALA A 255 8.70 -29.10 -9.20
CA ALA A 255 8.94 -30.41 -8.58
C ALA A 255 10.40 -30.89 -8.68
N PRO A 256 11.08 -30.88 -9.85
CA PRO A 256 12.46 -31.36 -9.96
C PRO A 256 13.51 -30.45 -9.29
N LEU A 257 13.10 -29.26 -8.87
CA LEU A 257 14.00 -28.25 -8.30
C LEU A 257 13.96 -28.20 -6.76
N LEU A 258 12.94 -28.79 -6.13
CA LEU A 258 12.74 -28.71 -4.68
C LEU A 258 13.91 -29.27 -3.89
N ASP A 259 14.59 -30.31 -4.40
CA ASP A 259 15.75 -30.92 -3.73
C ASP A 259 17.01 -30.04 -3.77
N GLN A 260 17.06 -29.07 -4.66
CA GLN A 260 18.17 -28.13 -4.76
C GLN A 260 18.04 -26.98 -3.75
N ILE A 261 16.85 -26.78 -3.18
CA ILE A 261 16.62 -25.77 -2.13
C ILE A 261 16.88 -26.41 -0.77
N THR A 262 18.08 -26.16 -0.24
CA THR A 262 18.55 -26.73 1.02
C THR A 262 18.13 -25.91 2.25
N TYR A 263 17.78 -24.65 2.04
CA TYR A 263 17.24 -23.77 3.08
C TYR A 263 16.31 -22.74 2.46
N LEU A 264 15.12 -22.60 3.01
CA LEU A 264 14.18 -21.55 2.65
C LEU A 264 13.52 -20.99 3.91
N ARG A 265 13.53 -19.66 4.02
CA ARG A 265 12.65 -18.92 4.91
C ARG A 265 11.91 -17.88 4.09
N ALA A 266 10.58 -17.86 4.20
CA ALA A 266 9.72 -16.94 3.48
C ALA A 266 8.64 -16.37 4.40
N GLY A 267 8.02 -15.24 4.04
CA GLY A 267 6.76 -14.80 4.63
C GLY A 267 5.65 -15.73 4.14
N ASP A 268 5.28 -15.56 2.90
CA ASP A 268 4.15 -16.30 2.30
C ASP A 268 4.65 -17.36 1.33
N LEU A 269 4.04 -18.53 1.41
CA LEU A 269 4.31 -19.66 0.53
C LEU A 269 3.01 -20.10 -0.14
N ARG A 270 2.93 -19.96 -1.46
CA ARG A 270 1.89 -20.58 -2.29
C ARG A 270 2.42 -21.88 -2.87
N VAL A 271 1.74 -22.97 -2.63
CA VAL A 271 2.15 -24.28 -3.15
C VAL A 271 1.01 -24.93 -3.93
N CYS A 272 1.29 -25.47 -5.13
CA CYS A 272 0.30 -26.25 -5.85
C CYS A 272 -0.06 -27.53 -5.07
N ARG A 273 -1.33 -27.91 -5.16
CA ARG A 273 -1.93 -29.04 -4.42
C ARG A 273 -1.10 -30.32 -4.53
N SER A 274 -0.59 -30.61 -5.72
CA SER A 274 0.20 -31.82 -6.00
C SER A 274 1.55 -31.88 -5.27
N LEU A 275 2.13 -30.74 -4.89
CA LEU A 275 3.45 -30.66 -4.23
C LEU A 275 3.38 -30.33 -2.74
N LYS A 276 2.19 -30.15 -2.16
CA LYS A 276 2.00 -29.77 -0.75
C LYS A 276 2.82 -30.64 0.21
N ASP A 277 2.65 -31.96 0.12
CA ASP A 277 3.30 -32.89 1.06
C ASP A 277 4.82 -32.91 0.90
N GLN A 278 5.32 -32.79 -0.34
CA GLN A 278 6.74 -32.67 -0.61
C GLN A 278 7.33 -31.41 0.01
N VAL A 279 6.67 -30.27 -0.12
CA VAL A 279 7.09 -28.98 0.44
C VAL A 279 7.09 -29.03 1.97
N LEU A 280 6.04 -29.55 2.58
CA LEU A 280 5.97 -29.71 4.03
C LEU A 280 7.09 -30.62 4.58
N ALA A 281 7.46 -31.66 3.83
CA ALA A 281 8.55 -32.56 4.22
C ALA A 281 9.96 -31.89 4.19
N LYS A 282 10.11 -30.74 3.50
CA LYS A 282 11.40 -30.00 3.45
C LYS A 282 11.77 -29.30 4.75
N GLY A 283 10.83 -29.08 5.66
CA GLY A 283 11.06 -28.33 6.88
C GLY A 283 11.42 -26.86 6.66
N TRP A 284 10.97 -26.26 5.55
CA TRP A 284 11.15 -24.85 5.27
C TRP A 284 10.37 -23.99 6.28
N ALA A 285 10.88 -22.82 6.59
CA ALA A 285 10.22 -21.87 7.49
C ALA A 285 9.42 -20.85 6.69
N PHE A 286 8.15 -20.68 7.03
CA PHE A 286 7.26 -19.68 6.44
C PHE A 286 6.23 -19.22 7.47
N ASP A 287 5.70 -18.02 7.28
CA ASP A 287 4.70 -17.45 8.18
C ASP A 287 3.29 -17.93 7.78
N GLU A 288 3.00 -17.97 6.46
CA GLU A 288 1.73 -18.43 5.91
C GLU A 288 1.94 -19.43 4.77
N LEU A 289 1.08 -20.47 4.72
CA LEU A 289 1.03 -21.45 3.64
C LEU A 289 -0.36 -21.46 2.99
N ARG A 290 -0.40 -21.12 1.71
CA ARG A 290 -1.63 -21.24 0.92
C ARG A 290 -1.48 -22.33 -0.15
N VAL A 291 -2.40 -23.29 -0.11
CA VAL A 291 -2.47 -24.35 -1.12
C VAL A 291 -3.33 -23.87 -2.28
N VAL A 292 -2.78 -23.95 -3.50
CA VAL A 292 -3.45 -23.46 -4.71
C VAL A 292 -3.51 -24.57 -5.78
N GLY A 293 -4.32 -24.37 -6.82
CA GLY A 293 -4.29 -25.20 -8.01
C GLY A 293 -2.99 -25.01 -8.81
N GLY A 294 -2.77 -25.87 -9.80
CA GLY A 294 -1.66 -25.72 -10.74
C GLY A 294 -1.79 -24.47 -11.61
N THR A 295 -3.02 -24.02 -11.84
CA THR A 295 -3.34 -22.76 -12.52
C THR A 295 -3.83 -21.75 -11.50
N VAL A 296 -3.16 -20.59 -11.41
CA VAL A 296 -3.56 -19.48 -10.54
C VAL A 296 -3.93 -18.27 -11.40
N ILE A 297 -5.16 -17.78 -11.21
CA ILE A 297 -5.67 -16.56 -11.83
C ILE A 297 -5.69 -15.50 -10.72
N CYS A 298 -4.91 -14.42 -10.88
CA CYS A 298 -4.82 -13.39 -9.85
C CYS A 298 -4.68 -11.98 -10.43
N ASP A 299 -4.93 -10.98 -9.55
CA ASP A 299 -4.72 -9.55 -9.81
C ASP A 299 -5.48 -9.05 -11.06
N ARG A 300 -6.74 -9.47 -11.22
CA ARG A 300 -7.57 -9.08 -12.36
C ARG A 300 -8.78 -8.26 -11.91
N ALA A 301 -9.12 -7.23 -12.71
CA ALA A 301 -10.39 -6.53 -12.54
C ALA A 301 -11.58 -7.50 -12.77
N MET A 302 -11.47 -8.37 -13.80
CA MET A 302 -12.45 -9.42 -14.05
C MET A 302 -11.76 -10.71 -14.46
N ALA A 303 -12.18 -11.83 -13.87
CA ALA A 303 -11.78 -13.19 -14.22
C ALA A 303 -13.01 -13.99 -14.65
N GLU A 304 -12.99 -14.56 -15.83
CA GLU A 304 -14.04 -15.45 -16.34
C GLU A 304 -13.52 -16.89 -16.30
N LEU A 305 -14.31 -17.78 -15.73
CA LEU A 305 -14.08 -19.22 -15.71
C LEU A 305 -15.15 -19.90 -16.55
N ASP A 306 -14.72 -20.69 -17.51
CA ASP A 306 -15.55 -21.59 -18.32
C ASP A 306 -15.11 -23.05 -18.13
N ALA A 307 -15.85 -23.98 -18.72
CA ALA A 307 -15.52 -25.40 -18.64
C ALA A 307 -14.13 -25.68 -19.24
N ALA A 308 -13.74 -25.00 -20.32
CA ALA A 308 -12.46 -25.22 -20.97
C ALA A 308 -11.27 -24.80 -20.10
N VAL A 309 -11.38 -23.71 -19.36
CA VAL A 309 -10.35 -23.26 -18.38
C VAL A 309 -10.16 -24.32 -17.29
N LEU A 310 -11.24 -24.87 -16.76
CA LEU A 310 -11.20 -25.89 -15.71
C LEU A 310 -10.65 -27.23 -16.23
N GLU A 311 -11.11 -27.71 -17.39
CA GLU A 311 -10.67 -28.99 -18.01
C GLU A 311 -9.18 -28.97 -18.32
N ASN A 312 -8.66 -27.84 -18.81
CA ASN A 312 -7.24 -27.70 -19.16
C ASN A 312 -6.31 -27.58 -17.94
N ALA A 313 -6.86 -27.35 -16.76
CA ALA A 313 -6.09 -27.25 -15.52
C ALA A 313 -5.87 -28.63 -14.89
N ALA A 314 -4.72 -29.24 -15.15
CA ALA A 314 -4.41 -30.60 -14.66
C ALA A 314 -4.46 -30.69 -13.13
N ASP A 315 -3.90 -29.72 -12.41
CA ASP A 315 -3.84 -29.66 -10.94
C ASP A 315 -4.89 -28.68 -10.33
N GLY A 316 -5.94 -28.36 -11.12
CA GLY A 316 -7.03 -27.47 -10.72
C GLY A 316 -6.70 -25.98 -10.86
N VAL A 317 -7.70 -25.15 -10.53
CA VAL A 317 -7.67 -23.69 -10.64
C VAL A 317 -7.87 -23.05 -9.27
N SER A 318 -7.10 -22.01 -8.96
CA SER A 318 -7.36 -21.08 -7.86
C SER A 318 -7.49 -19.66 -8.40
N VAL A 319 -8.43 -18.90 -7.83
CA VAL A 319 -8.65 -17.48 -8.17
C VAL A 319 -8.37 -16.62 -6.95
N LEU A 320 -7.52 -15.62 -7.10
CA LEU A 320 -7.03 -14.81 -5.98
C LEU A 320 -7.00 -13.32 -6.37
N ASP A 321 -7.29 -12.44 -5.42
CA ASP A 321 -7.10 -10.99 -5.58
C ASP A 321 -7.79 -10.45 -6.86
N CYS A 322 -9.02 -10.88 -7.15
CA CYS A 322 -9.77 -10.40 -8.31
C CYS A 322 -10.93 -9.52 -7.88
N ALA A 323 -11.17 -8.40 -8.59
CA ALA A 323 -12.31 -7.55 -8.26
C ALA A 323 -13.63 -8.28 -8.56
N ARG A 324 -13.72 -8.99 -9.67
CA ARG A 324 -14.91 -9.76 -10.05
C ARG A 324 -14.53 -11.10 -10.69
N VAL A 325 -15.21 -12.15 -10.28
CA VAL A 325 -15.07 -13.51 -10.85
C VAL A 325 -16.43 -13.92 -11.40
N VAL A 326 -16.47 -14.39 -12.64
CA VAL A 326 -17.71 -14.87 -13.28
C VAL A 326 -17.54 -16.33 -13.68
N LEU A 327 -18.46 -17.17 -13.20
CA LEU A 327 -18.54 -18.58 -13.56
C LEU A 327 -19.56 -18.77 -14.68
N ALA A 328 -19.13 -19.35 -15.80
CA ALA A 328 -19.97 -19.60 -16.96
C ALA A 328 -21.01 -20.71 -16.71
N GLU A 329 -22.08 -20.70 -17.51
CA GLU A 329 -23.18 -21.68 -17.41
C GLU A 329 -22.76 -23.09 -17.85
N ASP A 330 -21.71 -23.22 -18.66
CA ASP A 330 -21.20 -24.49 -19.18
C ASP A 330 -20.42 -25.31 -18.15
N ILE A 331 -20.11 -24.73 -16.98
CA ILE A 331 -19.41 -25.43 -15.89
C ILE A 331 -20.38 -26.33 -15.15
N THR A 332 -20.17 -27.65 -15.24
CA THR A 332 -20.95 -28.60 -14.44
C THR A 332 -20.53 -28.57 -12.97
N PRO A 333 -21.46 -28.87 -12.03
CA PRO A 333 -21.13 -28.93 -10.60
C PRO A 333 -20.01 -29.93 -10.27
N GLU A 334 -19.94 -31.04 -10.99
CA GLU A 334 -18.92 -32.09 -10.83
C GLU A 334 -17.54 -31.54 -11.23
N LEU A 335 -17.44 -30.89 -12.39
CA LEU A 335 -16.20 -30.26 -12.90
C LEU A 335 -15.72 -29.17 -11.93
N LEU A 336 -16.66 -28.35 -11.43
CA LEU A 336 -16.33 -27.29 -10.48
C LEU A 336 -15.76 -27.88 -9.16
N ARG A 337 -16.39 -28.92 -8.58
CA ARG A 337 -15.89 -29.58 -7.37
C ARG A 337 -14.51 -30.24 -7.57
N GLU A 338 -14.27 -30.80 -8.75
CA GLU A 338 -12.99 -31.47 -9.06
C GLU A 338 -11.85 -30.46 -9.24
N LYS A 339 -12.13 -29.38 -9.97
CA LYS A 339 -11.10 -28.49 -10.51
C LYS A 339 -10.93 -27.17 -9.75
N LEU A 340 -11.98 -26.64 -9.11
CA LEU A 340 -11.84 -25.42 -8.31
C LEU A 340 -11.17 -25.79 -6.97
N VAL A 341 -9.99 -25.23 -6.73
CA VAL A 341 -9.23 -25.46 -5.50
C VAL A 341 -9.57 -24.43 -4.45
N GLY A 342 -9.82 -23.18 -4.84
CA GLY A 342 -10.24 -22.10 -3.96
C GLY A 342 -10.44 -20.78 -4.69
N ILE A 343 -11.21 -19.89 -4.08
CA ILE A 343 -11.36 -18.48 -4.48
C ILE A 343 -11.11 -17.66 -3.23
N ALA A 344 -10.18 -16.71 -3.28
CA ALA A 344 -9.87 -15.91 -2.11
C ALA A 344 -9.55 -14.44 -2.46
N ASP A 345 -9.77 -13.55 -1.46
CA ASP A 345 -9.46 -12.14 -1.55
C ASP A 345 -10.13 -11.46 -2.77
N CYS A 346 -11.38 -11.84 -3.07
CA CYS A 346 -12.13 -11.32 -4.21
C CYS A 346 -13.30 -10.44 -3.75
N ALA A 347 -13.60 -9.35 -4.48
CA ALA A 347 -14.71 -8.50 -4.10
C ALA A 347 -16.06 -9.15 -4.45
N ALA A 348 -16.19 -9.81 -5.62
CA ALA A 348 -17.43 -10.46 -5.99
C ALA A 348 -17.21 -11.74 -6.79
N VAL A 349 -18.04 -12.75 -6.55
CA VAL A 349 -18.16 -13.98 -7.35
C VAL A 349 -19.57 -14.15 -7.84
N VAL A 350 -19.73 -14.15 -9.16
CA VAL A 350 -20.99 -14.29 -9.86
C VAL A 350 -21.13 -15.72 -10.35
N CYS A 351 -22.15 -16.44 -9.86
CA CYS A 351 -22.42 -17.80 -10.23
C CYS A 351 -23.60 -17.87 -11.22
N ALA A 352 -23.55 -18.80 -12.17
CA ALA A 352 -24.64 -19.02 -13.11
C ALA A 352 -25.80 -19.84 -12.49
N SER A 353 -25.55 -20.60 -11.42
CA SER A 353 -26.57 -21.42 -10.76
C SER A 353 -26.39 -21.47 -9.22
N LYS A 354 -27.49 -21.78 -8.51
CA LYS A 354 -27.47 -22.00 -7.05
C LYS A 354 -26.58 -23.18 -6.64
N GLU A 355 -26.36 -24.14 -7.51
CA GLU A 355 -25.51 -25.28 -7.23
C GLU A 355 -24.02 -24.89 -7.31
N GLN A 356 -23.64 -24.09 -8.32
CA GLN A 356 -22.31 -23.46 -8.37
C GLN A 356 -22.07 -22.57 -7.14
N GLN A 357 -23.04 -21.74 -6.77
CA GLN A 357 -22.94 -20.87 -5.58
C GLN A 357 -22.62 -21.66 -4.32
N ARG A 358 -23.32 -22.77 -4.05
CA ARG A 358 -23.06 -23.61 -2.87
C ARG A 358 -21.66 -24.21 -2.85
N ILE A 359 -21.10 -24.54 -4.02
CA ILE A 359 -19.74 -25.06 -4.12
C ILE A 359 -18.74 -23.94 -3.84
N VAL A 360 -18.96 -22.78 -4.41
CA VAL A 360 -18.11 -21.59 -4.19
C VAL A 360 -18.13 -21.17 -2.72
N ASP A 361 -19.31 -21.08 -2.09
CA ASP A 361 -19.45 -20.71 -0.68
C ASP A 361 -18.64 -21.62 0.26
N ALA A 362 -18.45 -22.89 -0.12
CA ALA A 362 -17.66 -23.84 0.65
C ALA A 362 -16.14 -23.71 0.46
N LEU A 363 -15.69 -22.99 -0.56
CA LEU A 363 -14.28 -22.86 -0.97
C LEU A 363 -13.79 -21.40 -0.96
N ALA A 364 -14.72 -20.45 -0.73
CA ALA A 364 -14.43 -19.02 -0.72
C ALA A 364 -13.81 -18.61 0.63
N GLU A 365 -12.71 -17.85 0.57
CA GLU A 365 -12.03 -17.22 1.69
C GLU A 365 -11.92 -15.72 1.44
N ASP A 366 -12.35 -14.89 2.39
CA ASP A 366 -12.28 -13.41 2.29
C ASP A 366 -12.89 -12.86 0.98
N VAL A 367 -14.07 -13.38 0.61
CA VAL A 367 -14.85 -12.91 -0.54
C VAL A 367 -15.97 -12.02 -0.02
N ALA A 368 -16.06 -10.77 -0.51
CA ALA A 368 -17.05 -9.84 0.01
C ALA A 368 -18.50 -10.21 -0.40
N TRP A 369 -18.68 -10.79 -1.60
CA TRP A 369 -19.99 -11.22 -2.07
C TRP A 369 -19.92 -12.45 -2.99
N VAL A 370 -20.83 -13.39 -2.79
CA VAL A 370 -21.05 -14.57 -3.65
C VAL A 370 -22.52 -14.69 -3.96
N GLY A 371 -22.94 -14.72 -5.21
CA GLY A 371 -24.35 -14.81 -5.59
C GLY A 371 -24.59 -15.05 -7.06
N LEU A 372 -25.87 -14.93 -7.47
CA LEU A 372 -26.28 -15.17 -8.85
C LEU A 372 -26.18 -13.91 -9.70
N ALA A 373 -26.02 -14.08 -11.00
CA ALA A 373 -26.07 -12.99 -11.95
C ALA A 373 -27.37 -12.19 -11.82
N GLY A 374 -27.25 -10.86 -11.69
CA GLY A 374 -28.37 -9.94 -11.49
C GLY A 374 -28.79 -9.69 -10.02
N GLU A 375 -28.29 -10.46 -9.06
CA GLU A 375 -28.52 -10.26 -7.62
C GLU A 375 -27.38 -9.45 -6.95
N GLU A 376 -26.44 -8.92 -7.76
CA GLU A 376 -25.27 -8.19 -7.28
C GLU A 376 -25.68 -6.89 -6.55
N PRO A 377 -25.03 -6.55 -5.42
CA PRO A 377 -25.19 -5.27 -4.75
C PRO A 377 -24.90 -4.10 -5.70
N GLU A 378 -25.57 -2.96 -5.49
CA GLU A 378 -25.39 -1.76 -6.35
C GLU A 378 -23.93 -1.28 -6.35
N ASP A 379 -23.20 -1.47 -5.26
CA ASP A 379 -21.79 -1.09 -5.11
C ASP A 379 -20.83 -1.94 -5.97
N VAL A 380 -21.30 -3.06 -6.52
CA VAL A 380 -20.55 -4.00 -7.37
C VAL A 380 -20.91 -3.83 -8.85
N LYS A 381 -21.99 -3.12 -9.15
CA LYS A 381 -22.35 -2.75 -10.51
C LYS A 381 -21.46 -1.59 -10.94
N GLU A 382 -20.76 -1.75 -12.06
CA GLU A 382 -19.99 -0.66 -12.68
C GLU A 382 -20.86 0.61 -12.75
N ASP A 383 -20.24 1.77 -12.46
CA ASP A 383 -20.79 3.09 -12.69
C ASP A 383 -21.23 3.21 -14.16
N ALA A 384 -22.45 2.79 -14.46
CA ALA A 384 -23.11 3.13 -15.70
C ALA A 384 -23.47 4.61 -15.59
N GLU A 385 -22.72 5.45 -16.28
CA GLU A 385 -22.98 6.87 -16.43
C GLU A 385 -24.46 7.10 -16.76
N GLU A 386 -25.22 7.59 -15.77
CA GLU A 386 -26.50 8.27 -16.06
C GLU A 386 -26.21 9.59 -16.74
N THR A 387 -26.08 9.56 -18.06
CA THR A 387 -26.17 10.77 -18.89
C THR A 387 -27.63 11.17 -19.04
N GLY A 388 -28.18 11.81 -18.03
CA GLY A 388 -29.39 12.56 -18.10
C GLY A 388 -29.06 14.01 -18.53
N GLU A 389 -29.23 14.38 -19.79
CA GLU A 389 -29.15 15.75 -20.29
C GLU A 389 -30.30 16.56 -19.70
N ASP A 390 -30.07 17.26 -18.58
CA ASP A 390 -30.92 18.39 -18.14
C ASP A 390 -30.27 19.69 -18.65
N ALA A 391 -30.96 20.37 -19.56
CA ALA A 391 -30.46 21.47 -20.41
C ALA A 391 -30.03 22.77 -19.68
N ASP A 392 -30.09 22.83 -18.34
CA ASP A 392 -29.81 24.02 -17.52
C ASP A 392 -28.85 23.78 -16.34
N VAL A 393 -28.01 22.74 -16.40
CA VAL A 393 -27.06 22.41 -15.34
C VAL A 393 -25.64 22.72 -15.79
N THR A 394 -24.97 23.65 -15.10
CA THR A 394 -23.53 23.87 -15.26
C THR A 394 -22.78 22.90 -14.33
N VAL A 395 -22.02 21.94 -14.87
CA VAL A 395 -21.22 21.00 -14.13
C VAL A 395 -19.73 21.37 -14.23
N ILE A 396 -19.05 21.46 -13.09
CA ILE A 396 -17.61 21.71 -13.01
C ILE A 396 -16.96 20.48 -12.34
N ASN A 397 -16.04 19.84 -13.07
CA ASN A 397 -15.23 18.74 -12.58
C ASN A 397 -13.76 19.18 -12.52
N ALA A 398 -13.17 19.26 -11.33
CA ALA A 398 -11.81 19.73 -11.15
C ALA A 398 -11.11 19.06 -9.96
N ALA A 399 -9.79 18.96 -9.99
CA ALA A 399 -9.05 18.54 -8.80
C ALA A 399 -9.11 19.60 -7.69
N SER A 400 -9.11 20.89 -8.06
CA SER A 400 -9.28 22.02 -7.13
C SER A 400 -10.09 23.11 -7.82
N TYR A 401 -11.03 23.71 -7.12
CA TYR A 401 -11.89 24.78 -7.63
C TYR A 401 -12.07 25.90 -6.60
N THR A 402 -12.00 27.13 -7.04
CA THR A 402 -12.32 28.30 -6.22
C THR A 402 -13.59 28.96 -6.71
N LEU A 403 -14.62 28.98 -5.87
CA LEU A 403 -15.87 29.68 -6.16
C LEU A 403 -15.68 31.15 -5.70
N MET A 404 -15.72 32.04 -6.69
CA MET A 404 -15.51 33.48 -6.49
C MET A 404 -16.77 34.25 -6.80
#